data_ca81820a502dd368e83f67c0198dde3f
#
_entry.id   ca81820a502dd368e83f67c0198dde3f
#
_cell.length_a   1.000
_cell.length_b   1.000
_cell.length_c   1.000
_cell.angle_alpha   90.00
_cell.angle_beta   90.00
_cell.angle_gamma   90.00
#
_symmetry.space_group_name_H-M   'P 1'
#
loop_
_entity.id
_entity.type
_entity.pdbx_description
1 polymer ?
#
loop_
_entity_poly.entity_id
_entity_poly.type
_entity_poly.pdbx_seq_one_letter_code
_entity_poly.pdbx_strand_id
1 'polypeptide(L)'
;MKENLKILIADDNELMRLVMRGLFIKYLDNPSIKQTTNLDDTFECLSQERFDLLLLDINMPNGDSSPQTVVDIKAIYPELKIVMFSGNDKETLEPEYLAAGAIGFIQKNENMNTCTKEIIETVL
;
A
#
# COMPACT_ATOMS: atom_id res chain seq x y z
N MET A 1 -6.16 -19.32 2.14
CA MET A 1 -5.47 -18.02 2.27
C MET A 1 -4.46 -17.88 1.14
N LYS A 2 -4.16 -16.65 0.76
CA LYS A 2 -3.17 -16.37 -0.27
C LYS A 2 -1.77 -16.55 0.29
N GLU A 3 -0.89 -17.19 -0.48
CA GLU A 3 0.42 -17.65 -0.01
C GLU A 3 1.58 -16.92 -0.69
N ASN A 4 2.64 -16.71 0.08
CA ASN A 4 3.93 -16.25 -0.42
C ASN A 4 3.89 -14.93 -1.20
N LEU A 5 2.95 -14.05 -0.86
CA LEU A 5 2.87 -12.73 -1.48
C LEU A 5 4.02 -11.84 -1.00
N LYS A 6 4.56 -11.05 -1.90
CA LYS A 6 5.59 -10.06 -1.60
C LYS A 6 4.94 -8.69 -1.49
N ILE A 7 5.08 -8.07 -0.31
CA ILE A 7 4.40 -6.83 0.03
C ILE A 7 5.41 -5.77 0.41
N LEU A 8 5.25 -4.57 -0.13
CA LEU A 8 6.03 -3.40 0.25
C LEU A 8 5.10 -2.43 0.98
N ILE A 9 5.48 -2.06 2.21
CA ILE A 9 4.77 -1.06 3.00
C ILE A 9 5.59 0.21 3.00
N ALA A 10 5.08 1.27 2.39
CA ALA A 10 5.73 2.58 2.28
C ALA A 10 4.99 3.57 3.17
N ASP A 11 5.54 3.84 4.35
CA ASP A 11 4.97 4.75 5.35
C ASP A 11 6.09 5.20 6.28
N ASP A 12 6.17 6.49 6.59
CA ASP A 12 7.19 7.01 7.52
C ASP A 12 6.84 6.76 9.00
N ASN A 13 5.61 6.40 9.30
CA ASN A 13 5.17 6.13 10.66
C ASN A 13 5.44 4.68 11.06
N GLU A 14 6.40 4.49 11.98
CA GLU A 14 6.81 3.16 12.44
C GLU A 14 5.65 2.35 13.02
N LEU A 15 4.80 2.97 13.82
CA LEU A 15 3.66 2.28 14.44
C LEU A 15 2.69 1.76 13.37
N MET A 16 2.40 2.57 12.37
CA MET A 16 1.51 2.17 11.28
C MET A 16 2.10 1.03 10.46
N ARG A 17 3.41 1.04 10.20
CA ARG A 17 4.06 -0.08 9.53
C ARG A 17 3.95 -1.37 10.35
N LEU A 18 4.14 -1.28 11.66
CA LEU A 18 4.01 -2.46 12.56
C LEU A 18 2.58 -3.00 12.56
N VAL A 19 1.60 -2.12 12.64
CA VAL A 19 0.19 -2.51 12.62
C VAL A 19 -0.15 -3.24 11.31
N MET A 20 0.22 -2.66 10.18
CA MET A 20 -0.10 -3.25 8.89
C MET A 20 0.66 -4.55 8.64
N ARG A 21 1.92 -4.61 9.05
CA ARG A 21 2.69 -5.86 9.01
C ARG A 21 1.96 -6.98 9.78
N GLY A 22 1.50 -6.66 10.98
CA GLY A 22 0.75 -7.62 11.79
C GLY A 22 -0.54 -8.09 11.13
N LEU A 23 -1.28 -7.17 10.49
CA LEU A 23 -2.52 -7.52 9.78
C LEU A 23 -2.25 -8.41 8.57
N PHE A 24 -1.21 -8.12 7.79
CA PHE A 24 -0.85 -8.98 6.66
C PHE A 24 -0.42 -10.37 7.12
N ILE A 25 0.35 -10.46 8.19
CA ILE A 25 0.74 -11.77 8.76
C ILE A 25 -0.48 -12.54 9.25
N LYS A 26 -1.46 -11.84 9.83
CA LYS A 26 -2.68 -12.44 10.34
C LYS A 26 -3.55 -13.04 9.22
N TYR A 27 -3.65 -12.35 8.08
CA TYR A 27 -4.61 -12.73 7.04
C TYR A 27 -3.99 -13.44 5.83
N LEU A 28 -2.67 -13.55 5.76
CA LEU A 28 -1.96 -14.18 4.64
C LEU A 28 -1.05 -15.29 5.15
N ASP A 29 -0.79 -16.28 4.29
CA ASP A 29 0.15 -17.35 4.59
C ASP A 29 1.55 -16.97 4.13
N ASN A 30 2.48 -16.89 5.10
CA ASN A 30 3.89 -16.68 4.85
C ASN A 30 4.19 -15.50 3.91
N PRO A 31 3.66 -14.28 4.18
CA PRO A 31 3.97 -13.13 3.34
C PRO A 31 5.41 -12.68 3.54
N SER A 32 6.03 -12.18 2.47
CA SER A 32 7.33 -11.52 2.54
C SER A 32 7.09 -10.02 2.55
N ILE A 33 7.47 -9.33 3.63
CA ILE A 33 7.15 -7.93 3.83
C ILE A 33 8.42 -7.10 3.94
N LYS A 34 8.55 -6.08 3.09
CA LYS A 34 9.56 -5.05 3.19
C LYS A 34 8.94 -3.71 3.51
N GLN A 35 9.72 -2.81 4.04
CA GLN A 35 9.24 -1.50 4.49
C GLN A 35 10.16 -0.39 3.99
N THR A 36 9.56 0.71 3.57
CA THR A 36 10.26 1.94 3.21
C THR A 36 9.61 3.12 3.91
N THR A 37 10.33 4.24 4.00
CA THR A 37 9.86 5.42 4.76
C THR A 37 9.71 6.67 3.91
N ASN A 38 10.04 6.61 2.62
CA ASN A 38 9.94 7.74 1.69
C ASN A 38 9.77 7.21 0.26
N LEU A 39 9.42 8.10 -0.66
CA LEU A 39 9.18 7.72 -2.05
C LEU A 39 10.44 7.26 -2.78
N ASP A 40 11.57 7.92 -2.56
CA ASP A 40 12.82 7.56 -3.24
C ASP A 40 13.21 6.13 -2.93
N ASP A 41 13.19 5.74 -1.66
CA ASP A 41 13.48 4.38 -1.24
C ASP A 41 12.44 3.39 -1.75
N THR A 42 11.19 3.81 -1.85
CA THR A 42 10.12 2.99 -2.41
C THR A 42 10.38 2.69 -3.88
N PHE A 43 10.70 3.70 -4.68
CA PHE A 43 11.04 3.50 -6.10
C PHE A 43 12.26 2.63 -6.27
N GLU A 44 13.29 2.84 -5.47
CA GLU A 44 14.49 2.00 -5.50
C GLU A 44 14.17 0.54 -5.20
N CYS A 45 13.38 0.30 -4.16
CA CYS A 45 12.98 -1.05 -3.77
C CYS A 45 12.18 -1.74 -4.87
N LEU A 46 11.25 -1.03 -5.50
CA LEU A 46 10.45 -1.55 -6.61
C LEU A 46 11.32 -1.90 -7.83
N SER A 47 12.44 -1.19 -8.03
CA SER A 47 13.34 -1.46 -9.15
C SER A 47 14.23 -2.68 -8.91
N GLN A 48 14.42 -3.09 -7.67
CA GLN A 48 15.33 -4.18 -7.30
C GLN A 48 14.66 -5.55 -7.22
N GLU A 49 13.36 -5.60 -6.91
CA GLU A 49 12.65 -6.86 -6.85
C GLU A 49 11.16 -6.68 -7.17
N ARG A 50 10.52 -7.79 -7.54
CA ARG A 50 9.10 -7.79 -7.85
C ARG A 50 8.27 -7.86 -6.57
N PHE A 51 7.23 -7.03 -6.49
CA PHE A 51 6.23 -7.08 -5.41
C PHE A 51 4.84 -7.36 -5.97
N ASP A 52 4.01 -8.00 -5.18
CA ASP A 52 2.62 -8.27 -5.52
C ASP A 52 1.71 -7.13 -5.08
N LEU A 53 2.05 -6.48 -3.96
CA LEU A 53 1.25 -5.41 -3.38
C LEU A 53 2.16 -4.30 -2.86
N LEU A 54 1.77 -3.06 -3.15
CA LEU A 54 2.34 -1.86 -2.52
C LEU A 54 1.26 -1.19 -1.69
N LEU A 55 1.52 -1.06 -0.39
CA LEU A 55 0.72 -0.21 0.50
C LEU A 55 1.43 1.13 0.59
N LEU A 56 0.81 2.19 0.07
CA LEU A 56 1.45 3.47 -0.15
C LEU A 56 0.79 4.59 0.66
N ASP A 57 1.56 5.17 1.59
CA ASP A 57 1.11 6.36 2.33
C ASP A 57 1.13 7.58 1.41
N ILE A 58 0.17 8.47 1.60
CA ILE A 58 0.09 9.73 0.85
C ILE A 58 1.11 10.73 1.36
N ASN A 59 1.23 10.86 2.68
CA ASN A 59 2.08 11.89 3.29
C ASN A 59 3.39 11.29 3.81
N MET A 60 4.49 11.55 3.11
CA MET A 60 5.83 11.07 3.49
C MET A 60 6.87 12.17 3.35
N PRO A 61 8.00 12.07 4.10
CA PRO A 61 9.09 13.05 4.00
C PRO A 61 9.66 13.10 2.57
N ASN A 62 10.12 14.26 2.17
CA ASN A 62 10.77 14.51 0.86
C ASN A 62 9.84 14.37 -0.34
N GLY A 63 8.53 14.32 -0.13
CA GLY A 63 7.56 14.30 -1.21
C GLY A 63 6.36 13.41 -0.92
N ASP A 64 5.18 13.99 -1.04
CA ASP A 64 3.93 13.25 -0.86
C ASP A 64 3.59 12.44 -2.11
N SER A 65 2.88 11.33 -1.90
CA SER A 65 2.26 10.59 -2.99
C SER A 65 1.01 11.35 -3.47
N SER A 66 0.73 11.23 -4.76
CA SER A 66 -0.44 11.84 -5.39
C SER A 66 -1.06 10.82 -6.35
N PRO A 67 -2.23 11.10 -6.94
CA PRO A 67 -2.75 10.25 -8.02
C PRO A 67 -1.75 10.08 -9.16
N GLN A 68 -0.98 11.12 -9.50
CA GLN A 68 0.05 11.01 -10.53
C GLN A 68 1.14 10.00 -10.13
N THR A 69 1.49 9.90 -8.85
CA THR A 69 2.44 8.90 -8.37
C THR A 69 1.95 7.48 -8.69
N VAL A 70 0.67 7.22 -8.48
CA VAL A 70 0.07 5.92 -8.81
C VAL A 70 0.13 5.66 -10.31
N VAL A 71 -0.22 6.64 -11.14
CA VAL A 71 -0.13 6.53 -12.61
C VAL A 71 1.30 6.17 -13.02
N ASP A 72 2.29 6.88 -12.49
CA ASP A 72 3.70 6.67 -12.84
C ASP A 72 4.18 5.27 -12.45
N ILE A 73 3.83 4.80 -11.26
CA ILE A 73 4.20 3.46 -10.80
C ILE A 73 3.54 2.39 -11.66
N LYS A 74 2.25 2.54 -11.97
CA LYS A 74 1.52 1.58 -12.79
C LYS A 74 2.02 1.54 -14.24
N ALA A 75 2.56 2.64 -14.76
CA ALA A 75 3.16 2.67 -16.09
C ALA A 75 4.39 1.79 -16.17
N ILE A 76 5.17 1.69 -15.08
CA ILE A 76 6.39 0.87 -15.02
C ILE A 76 6.07 -0.56 -14.56
N TYR A 77 5.18 -0.69 -13.60
CA TYR A 77 4.82 -1.98 -12.96
C TYR A 77 3.32 -2.24 -13.08
N PRO A 78 2.82 -2.57 -14.30
CA PRO A 78 1.37 -2.66 -14.53
C PRO A 78 0.67 -3.75 -13.75
N GLU A 79 1.40 -4.77 -13.30
CA GLU A 79 0.81 -5.88 -12.52
C GLU A 79 0.85 -5.64 -11.01
N LEU A 80 1.58 -4.61 -10.56
CA LEU A 80 1.65 -4.28 -9.14
C LEU A 80 0.30 -3.75 -8.67
N LYS A 81 -0.22 -4.32 -7.61
CA LYS A 81 -1.45 -3.84 -6.97
C LYS A 81 -1.08 -2.77 -5.95
N ILE A 82 -1.74 -1.62 -6.03
CA ILE A 82 -1.46 -0.47 -5.15
C ILE A 82 -2.69 -0.19 -4.29
N VAL A 83 -2.50 -0.18 -2.98
CA VAL A 83 -3.51 0.23 -2.00
C VAL A 83 -2.99 1.47 -1.29
N MET A 84 -3.80 2.53 -1.29
CA MET A 84 -3.44 3.76 -0.59
C MET A 84 -3.66 3.59 0.91
N PHE A 85 -2.85 4.29 1.70
CA PHE A 85 -2.89 4.21 3.16
C PHE A 85 -2.69 5.62 3.72
N SER A 86 -3.72 6.18 4.36
CA SER A 86 -3.67 7.59 4.73
C SER A 86 -4.54 7.91 5.94
N GLY A 87 -4.08 8.89 6.73
CA GLY A 87 -4.91 9.50 7.76
C GLY A 87 -5.96 10.46 7.22
N ASN A 88 -5.85 10.81 5.94
CA ASN A 88 -6.80 11.73 5.29
C ASN A 88 -8.13 11.02 4.97
N ASP A 89 -9.16 11.82 4.70
CA ASP A 89 -10.51 11.32 4.48
C ASP A 89 -10.63 10.45 3.22
N LYS A 90 -10.95 9.18 3.43
CA LYS A 90 -11.14 8.20 2.37
C LYS A 90 -12.23 8.59 1.37
N GLU A 91 -13.38 9.05 1.88
CA GLU A 91 -14.51 9.40 1.01
C GLU A 91 -14.14 10.47 -0.01
N THR A 92 -13.32 11.42 0.40
CA THR A 92 -12.88 12.52 -0.47
C THR A 92 -11.83 12.07 -1.48
N LEU A 93 -10.87 11.25 -1.04
CA LEU A 93 -9.66 10.96 -1.82
C LEU A 93 -9.74 9.66 -2.62
N GLU A 94 -10.47 8.67 -2.15
CA GLU A 94 -10.50 7.35 -2.80
C GLU A 94 -10.85 7.40 -4.28
N PRO A 95 -11.87 8.17 -4.74
CA PRO A 95 -12.24 8.14 -6.14
C PRO A 95 -11.11 8.52 -7.09
N GLU A 96 -10.32 9.54 -6.76
CA GLU A 96 -9.23 9.97 -7.64
C GLU A 96 -8.05 9.01 -7.64
N TYR A 97 -7.77 8.35 -6.52
CA TYR A 97 -6.72 7.34 -6.48
C TYR A 97 -7.13 6.05 -7.19
N LEU A 98 -8.38 5.64 -7.08
CA LEU A 98 -8.89 4.49 -7.85
C LEU A 98 -8.86 4.79 -9.35
N ALA A 99 -9.24 5.99 -9.76
CA ALA A 99 -9.17 6.42 -11.16
C ALA A 99 -7.73 6.40 -11.70
N ALA A 100 -6.74 6.65 -10.84
CA ALA A 100 -5.33 6.61 -11.21
C ALA A 100 -4.75 5.19 -11.32
N GLY A 101 -5.45 4.18 -10.78
CA GLY A 101 -5.04 2.78 -10.87
C GLY A 101 -4.85 2.06 -9.55
N ALA A 102 -5.05 2.72 -8.41
CA ALA A 102 -5.05 2.03 -7.12
C ALA A 102 -6.29 1.12 -7.02
N ILE A 103 -6.15 0.02 -6.28
CA ILE A 103 -7.24 -0.95 -6.14
C ILE A 103 -7.99 -0.81 -4.81
N GLY A 104 -7.51 0.04 -3.92
CA GLY A 104 -8.16 0.25 -2.64
C GLY A 104 -7.55 1.41 -1.87
N PHE A 105 -8.20 1.76 -0.77
CA PHE A 105 -7.78 2.85 0.09
C PHE A 105 -8.12 2.47 1.54
N ILE A 106 -7.11 2.42 2.39
CA ILE A 106 -7.28 2.15 3.82
C ILE A 106 -7.06 3.46 4.57
N GLN A 107 -8.08 3.94 5.25
CA GLN A 107 -7.94 5.09 6.12
C GLN A 107 -7.35 4.65 7.47
N LYS A 108 -6.42 5.44 8.00
CA LYS A 108 -5.79 5.17 9.31
C LYS A 108 -6.77 5.51 10.43
N ASN A 109 -7.69 4.59 10.71
CA ASN A 109 -8.71 4.74 11.76
C ASN A 109 -9.05 3.37 12.36
N GLU A 110 -10.08 3.30 13.17
CA GLU A 110 -10.52 2.06 13.85
C GLU A 110 -10.99 0.96 12.91
N ASN A 111 -11.23 1.28 11.64
CA ASN A 111 -11.70 0.30 10.64
C ASN A 111 -10.57 -0.33 9.83
N MET A 112 -9.30 -0.03 10.16
CA MET A 112 -8.15 -0.54 9.40
C MET A 112 -8.14 -2.07 9.28
N ASN A 113 -8.43 -2.77 10.36
CA ASN A 113 -8.44 -4.23 10.38
C ASN A 113 -9.49 -4.78 9.40
N THR A 114 -10.72 -4.31 9.51
CA THR A 114 -11.82 -4.75 8.65
C THR A 114 -11.55 -4.41 7.18
N CYS A 115 -11.08 -3.22 6.92
CA CYS A 115 -10.77 -2.77 5.56
C CYS A 115 -9.65 -3.58 4.93
N THR A 116 -8.60 -3.87 5.68
CA THR A 116 -7.48 -4.72 5.21
C THR A 116 -7.97 -6.13 4.87
N LYS A 117 -8.78 -6.72 5.74
CA LYS A 117 -9.34 -8.05 5.50
C LYS A 117 -10.18 -8.08 4.22
N GLU A 118 -11.04 -7.10 4.03
CA GLU A 118 -11.88 -7.00 2.83
C GLU A 118 -11.05 -6.89 1.56
N ILE A 119 -10.01 -6.06 1.57
CA ILE A 119 -9.12 -5.89 0.42
C ILE A 119 -8.41 -7.21 0.09
N ILE A 120 -7.89 -7.89 1.09
CA ILE A 120 -7.22 -9.19 0.89
C ILE A 120 -8.20 -10.21 0.28
N GLU A 121 -9.41 -10.27 0.77
CA GLU A 121 -10.41 -11.24 0.31
C GLU A 121 -10.94 -10.94 -1.10
N THR A 122 -11.01 -9.67 -1.48
CA THR A 122 -11.67 -9.27 -2.73
C THR A 122 -10.72 -8.97 -3.89
N VAL A 123 -9.51 -8.48 -3.63
CA VAL A 123 -8.62 -7.99 -4.71
C VAL A 123 -7.24 -8.63 -4.76
N LEU A 124 -6.87 -9.39 -3.75
CA LEU A 124 -5.58 -10.11 -3.74
C LEU A 124 -5.71 -11.59 -4.08
#